data_57a1a73d617c7b4b2710050e8be504dd
#
_entry.id   57a1a73d617c7b4b2710050e8be504dd
#
_cell.length_a   1.000
_cell.length_b   1.000
_cell.length_c   1.000
_cell.angle_alpha   90.00
_cell.angle_beta   90.00
_cell.angle_gamma   90.00
#
_symmetry.space_group_name_H-M   'P 1'
#
loop_
_entity.id
_entity.type
_entity.pdbx_description
1 polymer ?
#
loop_
_entity_poly.entity_id
_entity_poly.type
_entity_poly.pdbx_seq_one_letter_code
_entity_poly.pdbx_strand_id
1 'polypeptide(L)'
;MRTLFAQATNAAGTNAPSTEPAPPSEIPEATDPVTEAAAEPSWISDLFDSGAIGLLLDGGFFMWPILIMAILALAVIIERWRSLKMLDTDNESLRQAVLDDLTNDRIEDALKRCDRERGPVAAILANGLRKYFVLSRLNYDPARLEEQVVKSMEGYGVHIVAALERHLPVLAIVSSVAPMLGFLGTVQGMIVAFHNIVEMDQSGGGNIIQAAAAGIEVALLTTCFGLIVGIPAFIAFNYFSSVINSFVLEVEESAAELMEAVTLQLTLSEGDKPGK
;
A
#
# COMPACT_ATOMS: atom_id res chain seq x y z
N MET A 1 -60.31 -38.93 -3.33
CA MET A 1 -61.28 -39.62 -2.47
C MET A 1 -61.34 -38.79 -1.22
N ARG A 2 -62.27 -37.90 -1.13
CA ARG A 2 -63.65 -38.03 -0.55
C ARG A 2 -63.55 -38.39 0.91
N THR A 3 -63.87 -37.37 1.71
CA THR A 3 -65.06 -37.22 2.55
C THR A 3 -64.91 -37.89 3.93
N LEU A 4 -65.36 -37.36 5.04
CA LEU A 4 -66.60 -36.86 5.49
C LEU A 4 -66.43 -36.21 6.88
N PHE A 5 -66.98 -35.05 7.16
CA PHE A 5 -68.23 -34.77 7.88
C PHE A 5 -68.13 -35.20 9.36
N ALA A 6 -68.45 -34.45 10.31
CA ALA A 6 -69.44 -33.38 10.62
C ALA A 6 -69.97 -33.62 12.02
N GLN A 7 -70.33 -32.54 12.67
CA GLN A 7 -71.42 -32.40 13.67
C GLN A 7 -71.26 -32.97 15.06
N ALA A 8 -71.45 -32.21 16.09
CA ALA A 8 -72.69 -31.67 16.62
C ALA A 8 -72.38 -30.70 17.77
N THR A 9 -72.87 -29.51 17.69
CA THR A 9 -74.06 -28.93 18.35
C THR A 9 -74.20 -29.02 19.84
N ASN A 10 -74.13 -27.89 20.46
CA ASN A 10 -75.14 -27.28 21.35
C ASN A 10 -75.17 -27.66 22.85
N ALA A 11 -74.92 -26.67 23.71
CA ALA A 11 -75.86 -26.22 24.74
C ALA A 11 -75.30 -25.05 25.55
N ALA A 12 -75.84 -23.95 25.37
CA ALA A 12 -76.47 -22.99 26.26
C ALA A 12 -75.92 -22.83 27.69
N GLY A 13 -75.60 -21.57 28.04
CA GLY A 13 -75.49 -21.17 29.46
C GLY A 13 -74.85 -19.80 29.61
N THR A 14 -75.64 -18.74 29.36
CA THR A 14 -75.63 -17.43 30.01
C THR A 14 -74.64 -17.19 31.12
N ASN A 15 -73.75 -16.17 30.97
CA ASN A 15 -73.68 -15.01 31.85
C ASN A 15 -72.60 -14.06 31.31
N ALA A 16 -73.02 -12.92 30.84
CA ALA A 16 -72.19 -11.77 30.57
C ALA A 16 -71.94 -10.99 31.87
N PRO A 17 -70.75 -10.50 32.12
CA PRO A 17 -70.55 -9.23 32.75
C PRO A 17 -70.08 -8.23 31.70
N SER A 18 -70.76 -7.12 31.65
CA SER A 18 -70.48 -5.90 30.99
C SER A 18 -69.04 -5.42 31.39
N THR A 19 -68.10 -5.45 30.47
CA THR A 19 -66.84 -4.73 30.63
C THR A 19 -66.93 -3.49 29.74
N GLU A 20 -66.86 -2.38 30.39
CA GLU A 20 -66.58 -1.03 29.95
C GLU A 20 -65.44 -0.97 28.93
N PRO A 21 -65.54 -0.23 27.82
CA PRO A 21 -64.40 -0.10 26.90
C PRO A 21 -63.28 0.65 27.56
N ALA A 22 -62.09 -0.01 27.61
CA ALA A 22 -60.84 0.60 28.02
C ALA A 22 -60.53 1.82 27.13
N PRO A 23 -59.96 2.90 27.71
CA PRO A 23 -59.56 4.07 26.92
C PRO A 23 -58.52 3.67 25.87
N PRO A 24 -58.49 4.35 24.69
CA PRO A 24 -57.55 4.07 23.65
C PRO A 24 -56.14 4.30 24.21
N SER A 25 -55.28 3.26 24.12
CA SER A 25 -53.88 3.35 24.40
C SER A 25 -53.28 4.46 23.52
N GLU A 26 -52.74 5.47 24.16
CA GLU A 26 -51.94 6.51 23.53
C GLU A 26 -50.85 5.83 22.71
N ILE A 27 -50.92 6.01 21.40
CA ILE A 27 -49.85 5.70 20.49
C ILE A 27 -48.68 6.59 20.95
N PRO A 28 -47.51 6.07 21.25
CA PRO A 28 -46.34 6.92 21.51
C PRO A 28 -46.12 7.79 20.29
N GLU A 29 -46.27 9.08 20.48
CA GLU A 29 -45.93 10.13 19.52
C GLU A 29 -44.54 9.79 18.94
N ALA A 30 -44.50 9.59 17.62
CA ALA A 30 -43.24 9.39 16.92
C ALA A 30 -42.39 10.60 17.25
N THR A 31 -41.43 10.38 18.15
CA THR A 31 -40.32 11.31 18.33
C THR A 31 -39.65 11.43 17.00
N ASP A 32 -39.63 12.63 16.47
CA ASP A 32 -38.85 13.04 15.30
C ASP A 32 -37.48 12.32 15.27
N PRO A 33 -37.00 11.92 14.10
CA PRO A 33 -35.67 11.43 13.99
C PRO A 33 -34.75 12.57 14.42
N VAL A 34 -34.34 12.49 15.68
CA VAL A 34 -33.30 13.33 16.23
C VAL A 34 -32.19 13.30 15.21
N THR A 35 -31.88 14.45 14.69
CA THR A 35 -30.65 14.76 14.02
C THR A 35 -29.53 14.33 14.99
N GLU A 36 -29.19 13.05 14.91
CA GLU A 36 -27.98 12.52 15.52
C GLU A 36 -26.87 13.16 14.70
N ALA A 37 -26.53 14.37 15.12
CA ALA A 37 -25.29 15.00 14.70
C ALA A 37 -24.25 13.90 14.83
N ALA A 38 -23.60 13.58 13.73
CA ALA A 38 -22.55 12.59 13.64
C ALA A 38 -21.60 12.82 14.80
N ALA A 39 -21.85 12.16 15.91
CA ALA A 39 -20.92 12.08 17.01
C ALA A 39 -19.70 11.39 16.40
N GLU A 40 -18.61 12.12 16.32
CA GLU A 40 -17.30 11.55 16.00
C GLU A 40 -17.20 10.25 16.77
N PRO A 41 -16.92 9.12 16.11
CA PRO A 41 -16.95 7.84 16.76
C PRO A 41 -16.05 7.88 17.99
N SER A 42 -16.62 7.76 19.17
CA SER A 42 -15.95 7.91 20.47
C SER A 42 -14.74 6.99 20.61
N TRP A 43 -14.70 5.89 19.84
CA TRP A 43 -13.57 4.97 19.80
C TRP A 43 -12.27 5.62 19.30
N ILE A 44 -12.34 6.69 18.49
CA ILE A 44 -11.15 7.43 18.02
C ILE A 44 -10.61 8.32 19.16
N SER A 45 -11.50 9.00 19.89
CA SER A 45 -11.09 9.82 21.03
C SER A 45 -10.55 8.94 22.18
N ASP A 46 -11.18 7.79 22.43
CA ASP A 46 -10.74 6.83 23.43
C ASP A 46 -9.38 6.21 23.07
N LEU A 47 -9.10 6.04 21.78
CA LEU A 47 -7.80 5.58 21.26
C LEU A 47 -6.68 6.57 21.55
N PHE A 48 -6.99 7.88 21.54
CA PHE A 48 -6.02 8.94 21.84
C PHE A 48 -5.92 9.26 23.35
N ASP A 49 -7.03 9.14 24.11
CA ASP A 49 -7.09 9.49 25.54
C ASP A 49 -6.55 8.38 26.45
N SER A 50 -6.77 7.10 26.09
CA SER A 50 -6.20 5.97 26.86
C SER A 50 -4.70 5.77 26.65
N GLY A 51 -4.10 6.58 25.76
CA GLY A 51 -2.69 6.50 25.36
C GLY A 51 -2.38 5.21 24.58
N ALA A 52 -1.71 5.32 23.46
CA ALA A 52 -1.30 4.16 22.62
C ALA A 52 -0.61 3.05 23.45
N ILE A 53 -0.02 3.40 24.60
CA ILE A 53 0.64 2.49 25.52
C ILE A 53 -0.37 1.65 26.32
N GLY A 54 -1.51 2.20 26.74
CA GLY A 54 -2.56 1.45 27.44
C GLY A 54 -3.15 0.38 26.54
N LEU A 55 -3.57 0.74 25.34
CA LEU A 55 -4.09 -0.18 24.32
C LEU A 55 -3.07 -1.27 23.92
N LEU A 56 -1.77 -0.93 23.97
CA LEU A 56 -0.69 -1.86 23.67
C LEU A 56 -0.53 -2.91 24.78
N LEU A 57 -0.74 -2.53 26.02
CA LEU A 57 -0.69 -3.43 27.18
C LEU A 57 -1.95 -4.31 27.24
N ASP A 58 -3.11 -3.74 26.92
CA ASP A 58 -4.39 -4.47 26.89
C ASP A 58 -4.53 -5.42 25.70
N GLY A 59 -3.84 -5.15 24.60
CA GLY A 59 -3.88 -5.98 23.38
C GLY A 59 -3.09 -7.28 23.43
N GLY A 60 -2.43 -7.59 24.55
CA GLY A 60 -1.75 -8.86 24.78
C GLY A 60 -0.46 -9.06 23.98
N PHE A 61 0.04 -10.32 23.98
CA PHE A 61 1.36 -10.66 23.43
C PHE A 61 1.52 -10.33 21.94
N PHE A 62 0.48 -10.52 21.13
CA PHE A 62 0.53 -10.28 19.67
C PHE A 62 0.58 -8.82 19.28
N MET A 63 0.27 -7.90 20.17
CA MET A 63 0.37 -6.46 19.91
C MET A 63 1.82 -6.00 19.71
N TRP A 64 2.79 -6.62 20.42
CA TRP A 64 4.21 -6.28 20.30
C TRP A 64 4.80 -6.54 18.90
N PRO A 65 4.62 -7.71 18.28
CA PRO A 65 5.02 -7.94 16.90
C PRO A 65 4.36 -6.98 15.91
N ILE A 66 3.08 -6.67 16.08
CA ILE A 66 2.36 -5.71 15.20
C ILE A 66 2.96 -4.30 15.33
N LEU A 67 3.29 -3.88 16.56
CA LEU A 67 3.95 -2.58 16.80
C LEU A 67 5.32 -2.51 16.11
N ILE A 68 6.14 -3.55 16.24
CA ILE A 68 7.45 -3.61 15.59
C ILE A 68 7.27 -3.49 14.06
N MET A 69 6.30 -4.18 13.49
CA MET A 69 5.99 -4.09 12.05
C MET A 69 5.48 -2.72 11.65
N ALA A 70 4.69 -2.05 12.51
CA ALA A 70 4.25 -0.67 12.28
C ALA A 70 5.42 0.31 12.21
N ILE A 71 6.37 0.21 13.15
CA ILE A 71 7.57 1.04 13.18
C ILE A 71 8.43 0.80 11.94
N LEU A 72 8.64 -0.47 11.57
CA LEU A 72 9.40 -0.84 10.37
C LEU A 72 8.73 -0.31 9.10
N ALA A 73 7.41 -0.47 8.95
CA ALA A 73 6.67 0.05 7.81
C ALA A 73 6.80 1.57 7.71
N LEU A 74 6.59 2.28 8.82
CA LEU A 74 6.68 3.74 8.87
C LEU A 74 8.09 4.22 8.51
N ALA A 75 9.13 3.59 9.05
CA ALA A 75 10.52 3.92 8.73
C ALA A 75 10.82 3.75 7.24
N VAL A 76 10.39 2.64 6.63
CA VAL A 76 10.58 2.38 5.21
C VAL A 76 9.75 3.34 4.35
N ILE A 77 8.51 3.64 4.73
CA ILE A 77 7.67 4.61 4.00
C ILE A 77 8.34 5.98 3.97
N ILE A 78 8.82 6.48 5.11
CA ILE A 78 9.46 7.80 5.20
C ILE A 78 10.78 7.81 4.38
N GLU A 79 11.59 6.76 4.51
CA GLU A 79 12.83 6.62 3.74
C GLU A 79 12.56 6.64 2.24
N ARG A 80 11.60 5.84 1.76
CA ARG A 80 11.24 5.72 0.35
C ARG A 80 10.61 7.01 -0.20
N TRP A 81 9.72 7.61 0.55
CA TRP A 81 9.15 8.91 0.16
C TRP A 81 10.24 9.96 -0.10
N ARG A 82 11.22 10.05 0.80
CA ARG A 82 12.36 10.98 0.62
C ARG A 82 13.25 10.60 -0.56
N SER A 83 13.53 9.31 -0.73
CA SER A 83 14.38 8.80 -1.81
C SER A 83 13.73 8.98 -3.18
N LEU A 84 12.45 8.65 -3.32
CA LEU A 84 11.73 8.76 -4.58
C LEU A 84 11.41 10.21 -4.98
N LYS A 85 11.28 11.12 -4.00
CA LYS A 85 11.15 12.54 -4.31
C LYS A 85 12.37 13.13 -5.04
N MET A 86 13.51 12.47 -4.96
CA MET A 86 14.72 12.86 -5.72
C MET A 86 14.69 12.40 -7.19
N LEU A 87 13.74 11.50 -7.54
CA LEU A 87 13.52 11.10 -8.94
C LEU A 87 12.66 12.10 -9.72
N ASP A 88 11.89 12.92 -9.02
CA ASP A 88 11.00 13.95 -9.58
C ASP A 88 11.82 15.19 -10.04
N THR A 89 12.91 14.93 -10.77
CA THR A 89 13.72 15.94 -11.45
C THR A 89 13.18 16.08 -12.85
N ASP A 90 13.29 17.26 -13.45
CA ASP A 90 12.86 17.54 -14.83
C ASP A 90 13.73 16.77 -15.85
N ASN A 91 13.49 15.46 -15.93
CA ASN A 91 14.24 14.55 -16.79
C ASN A 91 13.97 14.82 -18.28
N GLU A 92 12.77 15.31 -18.61
CA GLU A 92 12.39 15.61 -20.00
C GLU A 92 13.20 16.77 -20.57
N SER A 93 13.38 17.86 -19.84
CA SER A 93 14.18 19.00 -20.30
C SER A 93 15.66 18.63 -20.44
N LEU A 94 16.17 17.79 -19.52
CA LEU A 94 17.54 17.27 -19.63
C LEU A 94 17.70 16.40 -20.88
N ARG A 95 16.76 15.48 -21.13
CA ARG A 95 16.78 14.58 -22.27
C ARG A 95 16.81 15.35 -23.59
N GLN A 96 15.88 16.30 -23.76
CA GLN A 96 15.83 17.16 -24.95
C GLN A 96 17.12 17.97 -25.14
N ALA A 97 17.67 18.53 -24.07
CA ALA A 97 18.91 19.28 -24.14
C ALA A 97 20.13 18.41 -24.49
N VAL A 98 20.16 17.15 -24.02
CA VAL A 98 21.20 16.19 -24.39
C VAL A 98 21.09 15.78 -25.86
N LEU A 99 19.86 15.55 -26.35
CA LEU A 99 19.61 15.22 -27.76
C LEU A 99 19.99 16.37 -28.69
N ASP A 100 19.69 17.64 -28.31
CA ASP A 100 20.09 18.83 -29.08
C ASP A 100 21.62 19.00 -29.12
N ASP A 101 22.30 18.78 -28.00
CA ASP A 101 23.76 18.82 -27.97
C ASP A 101 24.40 17.69 -28.81
N LEU A 102 23.78 16.49 -28.87
CA LEU A 102 24.25 15.38 -29.72
C LEU A 102 24.06 15.66 -31.21
N THR A 103 22.89 16.14 -31.59
CA THR A 103 22.60 16.50 -33.02
C THR A 103 23.55 17.56 -33.55
N ASN A 104 24.06 18.44 -32.68
CA ASN A 104 25.05 19.47 -33.00
C ASN A 104 26.51 19.03 -32.84
N ASP A 105 26.80 17.71 -32.70
CA ASP A 105 28.15 17.13 -32.49
C ASP A 105 28.89 17.67 -31.27
N ARG A 106 28.13 18.08 -30.22
CA ARG A 106 28.68 18.60 -28.94
C ARG A 106 28.61 17.57 -27.82
N ILE A 107 29.24 16.39 -28.03
CA ILE A 107 29.20 15.27 -27.09
C ILE A 107 29.78 15.64 -25.71
N GLU A 108 30.85 16.47 -25.69
CA GLU A 108 31.48 16.89 -24.43
C GLU A 108 30.58 17.83 -23.61
N ASP A 109 29.75 18.63 -24.26
CA ASP A 109 28.83 19.54 -23.59
C ASP A 109 27.59 18.77 -23.07
N ALA A 110 27.08 17.81 -23.85
CA ALA A 110 26.06 16.86 -23.40
C ALA A 110 26.51 16.10 -22.14
N LEU A 111 27.74 15.60 -22.14
CA LEU A 111 28.33 14.91 -20.98
C LEU A 111 28.44 15.83 -19.76
N LYS A 112 28.95 17.06 -19.91
CA LYS A 112 29.06 18.03 -18.83
C LYS A 112 27.67 18.41 -18.27
N ARG A 113 26.66 18.45 -19.11
CA ARG A 113 25.26 18.71 -18.70
C ARG A 113 24.75 17.59 -17.83
N CYS A 114 24.89 16.33 -18.26
CA CYS A 114 24.53 15.16 -17.47
C CYS A 114 25.30 15.08 -16.14
N ASP A 115 26.58 15.44 -16.11
CA ASP A 115 27.39 15.43 -14.88
C ASP A 115 27.00 16.56 -13.89
N ARG A 116 26.36 17.64 -14.35
CA ARG A 116 25.86 18.74 -13.49
C ARG A 116 24.51 18.43 -12.87
N GLU A 117 23.65 17.74 -13.60
CA GLU A 117 22.33 17.37 -13.12
C GLU A 117 22.41 16.22 -12.14
N ARG A 118 21.60 16.31 -11.07
CA ARG A 118 21.51 15.29 -10.03
C ARG A 118 20.27 14.47 -10.26
N GLY A 119 20.44 13.30 -10.83
CA GLY A 119 19.32 12.38 -11.02
C GLY A 119 19.80 11.02 -11.56
N PRO A 120 19.03 9.97 -11.37
CA PRO A 120 19.39 8.64 -11.86
C PRO A 120 19.37 8.58 -13.40
N VAL A 121 18.44 9.28 -14.07
CA VAL A 121 18.39 9.38 -15.54
C VAL A 121 19.64 10.06 -16.07
N ALA A 122 20.06 11.19 -15.48
CA ALA A 122 21.28 11.89 -15.84
C ALA A 122 22.51 10.98 -15.71
N ALA A 123 22.59 10.18 -14.65
CA ALA A 123 23.71 9.25 -14.45
C ALA A 123 23.74 8.11 -15.49
N ILE A 124 22.58 7.61 -15.91
CA ILE A 124 22.47 6.57 -16.95
C ILE A 124 22.88 7.15 -18.31
N LEU A 125 22.37 8.34 -18.69
CA LEU A 125 22.74 9.03 -19.91
C LEU A 125 24.23 9.35 -19.92
N ALA A 126 24.79 9.88 -18.81
CA ALA A 126 26.22 10.14 -18.70
C ALA A 126 27.07 8.87 -18.94
N ASN A 127 26.62 7.72 -18.40
CA ASN A 127 27.31 6.46 -18.59
C ASN A 127 27.28 5.99 -20.05
N GLY A 128 26.13 6.11 -20.73
CA GLY A 128 25.98 5.86 -22.17
C GLY A 128 26.86 6.77 -23.01
N LEU A 129 26.82 8.09 -22.77
CA LEU A 129 27.62 9.08 -23.48
C LEU A 129 29.12 8.89 -23.30
N ARG A 130 29.57 8.56 -22.08
CA ARG A 130 30.99 8.22 -21.83
C ARG A 130 31.42 7.00 -22.63
N LYS A 131 30.60 5.98 -22.68
CA LYS A 131 30.87 4.76 -23.45
C LYS A 131 30.93 5.09 -24.96
N TYR A 132 29.96 5.86 -25.45
CA TYR A 132 29.93 6.32 -26.83
C TYR A 132 31.20 7.14 -27.20
N PHE A 133 31.57 8.11 -26.38
CA PHE A 133 32.75 8.97 -26.59
C PHE A 133 34.05 8.16 -26.68
N VAL A 134 34.21 7.13 -25.83
CA VAL A 134 35.40 6.27 -25.85
C VAL A 134 35.40 5.40 -27.12
N LEU A 135 34.29 4.77 -27.47
CA LEU A 135 34.21 3.86 -28.60
C LEU A 135 34.29 4.58 -29.95
N SER A 136 33.72 5.78 -30.07
CA SER A 136 33.81 6.59 -31.28
C SER A 136 35.24 6.99 -31.63
N ARG A 137 36.11 7.27 -30.61
CA ARG A 137 37.52 7.55 -30.79
C ARG A 137 38.36 6.33 -31.22
N LEU A 138 37.87 5.11 -30.96
CA LEU A 138 38.51 3.85 -31.30
C LEU A 138 38.15 3.32 -32.69
N ASN A 139 37.39 4.08 -33.50
CA ASN A 139 36.90 3.65 -34.82
C ASN A 139 36.19 2.29 -34.77
N TYR A 140 35.37 2.08 -33.77
CA TYR A 140 34.61 0.85 -33.60
C TYR A 140 33.51 0.73 -34.69
N ASP A 141 33.18 -0.49 -35.08
CA ASP A 141 32.06 -0.76 -36.00
C ASP A 141 30.75 -0.17 -35.45
N PRO A 142 30.00 0.66 -36.25
CA PRO A 142 28.80 1.35 -35.76
C PRO A 142 27.78 0.43 -35.08
N ALA A 143 27.49 -0.73 -35.66
CA ALA A 143 26.53 -1.68 -35.08
C ALA A 143 26.95 -2.25 -33.71
N ARG A 144 28.25 -2.49 -33.56
CA ARG A 144 28.81 -2.96 -32.27
C ARG A 144 28.92 -1.83 -31.25
N LEU A 145 29.11 -0.60 -31.71
CA LEU A 145 29.13 0.58 -30.86
C LEU A 145 27.76 0.78 -30.20
N GLU A 146 26.70 0.72 -31.02
CA GLU A 146 25.31 0.80 -30.56
C GLU A 146 25.03 -0.25 -29.47
N GLU A 147 25.28 -1.52 -29.77
CA GLU A 147 25.08 -2.62 -28.81
C GLU A 147 25.83 -2.39 -27.50
N GLN A 148 27.06 -1.91 -27.54
CA GLN A 148 27.89 -1.69 -26.35
C GLN A 148 27.41 -0.50 -25.51
N VAL A 149 26.90 0.56 -26.14
CA VAL A 149 26.35 1.73 -25.43
C VAL A 149 25.05 1.35 -24.74
N VAL A 150 24.09 0.72 -25.45
CA VAL A 150 22.82 0.26 -24.86
C VAL A 150 23.10 -0.67 -23.69
N LYS A 151 23.91 -1.70 -23.88
CA LYS A 151 24.27 -2.64 -22.82
C LYS A 151 24.92 -1.97 -21.59
N SER A 152 25.67 -0.90 -21.81
CA SER A 152 26.28 -0.14 -20.71
C SER A 152 25.22 0.65 -19.93
N MET A 153 24.24 1.25 -20.63
CA MET A 153 23.13 1.99 -20.02
C MET A 153 22.19 1.05 -19.26
N GLU A 154 21.78 -0.05 -19.87
CA GLU A 154 20.96 -1.09 -19.25
C GLU A 154 21.62 -1.66 -17.99
N GLY A 155 22.90 -2.03 -18.08
CA GLY A 155 23.64 -2.57 -16.96
C GLY A 155 23.73 -1.59 -15.76
N TYR A 156 23.91 -0.31 -16.05
CA TYR A 156 23.91 0.72 -15.02
C TYR A 156 22.49 0.98 -14.47
N GLY A 157 21.47 0.98 -15.34
CA GLY A 157 20.07 1.11 -14.98
C GLY A 157 19.62 0.03 -14.00
N VAL A 158 19.98 -1.24 -14.25
CA VAL A 158 19.67 -2.37 -13.35
C VAL A 158 20.23 -2.14 -11.93
N HIS A 159 21.42 -1.59 -11.79
CA HIS A 159 21.98 -1.28 -10.48
C HIS A 159 21.22 -0.18 -9.75
N ILE A 160 20.76 0.86 -10.47
CA ILE A 160 19.96 1.94 -9.90
C ILE A 160 18.60 1.40 -9.45
N VAL A 161 17.91 0.63 -10.30
CA VAL A 161 16.62 0.02 -9.99
C VAL A 161 16.74 -0.89 -8.77
N ALA A 162 17.77 -1.75 -8.71
CA ALA A 162 18.02 -2.61 -7.55
C ALA A 162 18.23 -1.80 -6.25
N ALA A 163 18.87 -0.63 -6.33
CA ALA A 163 19.00 0.26 -5.19
C ALA A 163 17.68 0.91 -4.78
N LEU A 164 16.82 1.25 -5.76
CA LEU A 164 15.48 1.78 -5.52
C LEU A 164 14.52 0.73 -4.95
N GLU A 165 14.62 -0.52 -5.33
CA GLU A 165 13.77 -1.61 -4.84
C GLU A 165 14.19 -2.19 -3.49
N ARG A 166 15.40 -1.90 -3.03
CA ARG A 166 16.07 -2.58 -1.91
C ARG A 166 15.20 -2.80 -0.65
N HIS A 167 14.35 -1.85 -0.26
CA HIS A 167 13.54 -1.93 0.96
C HIS A 167 12.05 -2.18 0.69
N LEU A 168 11.62 -2.23 -0.57
CA LEU A 168 10.23 -2.54 -0.92
C LEU A 168 9.76 -3.92 -0.44
N PRO A 169 10.60 -4.99 -0.48
CA PRO A 169 10.18 -6.29 0.04
C PRO A 169 9.76 -6.26 1.52
N VAL A 170 10.32 -5.35 2.32
CA VAL A 170 9.90 -5.19 3.73
C VAL A 170 8.46 -4.72 3.82
N LEU A 171 8.04 -3.74 2.99
CA LEU A 171 6.65 -3.29 2.94
C LEU A 171 5.71 -4.40 2.47
N ALA A 172 6.11 -5.19 1.47
CA ALA A 172 5.35 -6.33 0.99
C ALA A 172 5.12 -7.38 2.10
N ILE A 173 6.17 -7.67 2.89
CA ILE A 173 6.06 -8.59 4.03
C ILE A 173 5.13 -8.01 5.10
N VAL A 174 5.31 -6.74 5.48
CA VAL A 174 4.47 -6.11 6.51
C VAL A 174 3.00 -6.09 6.08
N SER A 175 2.72 -5.73 4.83
CA SER A 175 1.34 -5.65 4.31
C SER A 175 0.58 -6.98 4.38
N SER A 176 1.29 -8.09 4.24
CA SER A 176 0.69 -9.44 4.30
C SER A 176 0.72 -10.04 5.71
N VAL A 177 1.81 -9.86 6.45
CA VAL A 177 2.01 -10.52 7.76
C VAL A 177 1.28 -9.77 8.88
N ALA A 178 1.18 -8.43 8.84
CA ALA A 178 0.51 -7.68 9.91
C ALA A 178 -0.98 -8.06 10.07
N PRO A 179 -1.80 -8.16 9.01
CA PRO A 179 -3.17 -8.68 9.14
C PRO A 179 -3.24 -10.13 9.63
N MET A 180 -2.29 -10.99 9.22
CA MET A 180 -2.24 -12.38 9.69
C MET A 180 -1.93 -12.48 11.19
N LEU A 181 -1.05 -11.62 11.69
CA LEU A 181 -0.78 -11.52 13.12
C LEU A 181 -2.00 -10.99 13.89
N GLY A 182 -2.72 -10.01 13.31
CA GLY A 182 -4.00 -9.55 13.85
C GLY A 182 -5.02 -10.68 13.97
N PHE A 183 -5.18 -11.47 12.91
CA PHE A 183 -6.04 -12.66 12.94
C PHE A 183 -5.58 -13.71 13.96
N LEU A 184 -4.29 -13.96 14.07
CA LEU A 184 -3.76 -14.88 15.10
C LEU A 184 -4.07 -14.38 16.51
N GLY A 185 -4.06 -13.06 16.72
CA GLY A 185 -4.50 -12.41 17.95
C GLY A 185 -5.97 -12.72 18.29
N THR A 186 -6.88 -12.78 17.29
CA THR A 186 -8.28 -13.16 17.56
C THR A 186 -8.40 -14.61 18.02
N VAL A 187 -7.67 -15.53 17.41
CA VAL A 187 -7.68 -16.93 17.82
C VAL A 187 -7.19 -17.06 19.26
N GLN A 188 -6.11 -16.40 19.61
CA GLN A 188 -5.58 -16.37 20.97
C GLN A 188 -6.57 -15.75 21.97
N GLY A 189 -7.16 -14.59 21.63
CA GLY A 189 -8.12 -13.92 22.50
C GLY A 189 -9.36 -14.77 22.76
N MET A 190 -9.87 -15.47 21.75
CA MET A 190 -10.99 -16.40 21.91
C MET A 190 -10.63 -17.60 22.78
N ILE A 191 -9.43 -18.18 22.65
CA ILE A 191 -8.95 -19.25 23.51
C ILE A 191 -8.95 -18.80 24.98
N VAL A 192 -8.43 -17.60 25.26
CA VAL A 192 -8.40 -17.02 26.60
C VAL A 192 -9.80 -16.77 27.13
N ALA A 193 -10.71 -16.23 26.29
CA ALA A 193 -12.11 -16.01 26.65
C ALA A 193 -12.79 -17.31 27.11
N PHE A 194 -12.64 -18.39 26.34
CA PHE A 194 -13.23 -19.70 26.71
C PHE A 194 -12.59 -20.29 27.95
N HIS A 195 -11.29 -20.13 28.14
CA HIS A 195 -10.59 -20.60 29.34
C HIS A 195 -11.14 -19.90 30.61
N ASN A 196 -11.30 -18.59 30.56
CA ASN A 196 -11.85 -17.80 31.64
C ASN A 196 -13.32 -18.18 31.97
N ILE A 197 -14.14 -18.51 30.97
CA ILE A 197 -15.51 -19.00 31.16
C ILE A 197 -15.52 -20.30 31.93
N VAL A 198 -14.66 -21.27 31.54
CA VAL A 198 -14.58 -22.58 32.18
C VAL A 198 -14.07 -22.47 33.62
N GLU A 199 -13.09 -21.61 33.88
CA GLU A 199 -12.60 -21.41 35.26
C GLU A 199 -13.66 -20.76 36.15
N MET A 200 -14.44 -19.78 35.65
CA MET A 200 -15.54 -19.20 36.40
C MET A 200 -16.67 -20.14 36.68
N ASP A 201 -17.03 -20.99 35.74
CA ASP A 201 -18.07 -22.02 35.93
C ASP A 201 -17.66 -23.01 37.05
N GLN A 202 -16.41 -23.40 37.10
CA GLN A 202 -15.86 -24.30 38.15
C GLN A 202 -15.79 -23.64 39.54
N SER A 203 -15.58 -22.33 39.61
CA SER A 203 -15.50 -21.58 40.87
C SER A 203 -16.86 -21.16 41.45
N GLY A 204 -17.96 -21.43 40.76
CA GLY A 204 -19.33 -21.31 41.28
C GLY A 204 -19.84 -19.89 41.51
N GLY A 205 -19.19 -18.89 40.98
CA GLY A 205 -19.64 -17.51 41.19
C GLY A 205 -18.82 -16.47 40.43
N GLY A 206 -19.35 -16.03 39.30
CA GLY A 206 -18.76 -14.91 38.55
C GLY A 206 -19.62 -14.48 37.37
N ASN A 207 -19.38 -13.31 36.84
CA ASN A 207 -20.08 -12.84 35.65
C ASN A 207 -19.41 -13.41 34.40
N ILE A 208 -19.91 -14.53 33.91
CA ILE A 208 -19.43 -15.25 32.71
C ILE A 208 -19.36 -14.29 31.50
N ILE A 209 -20.32 -13.35 31.41
CA ILE A 209 -20.37 -12.37 30.30
C ILE A 209 -19.14 -11.43 30.37
N GLN A 210 -18.76 -11.00 31.55
CA GLN A 210 -17.60 -10.10 31.72
C GLN A 210 -16.26 -10.80 31.44
N ALA A 211 -16.15 -12.09 31.82
CA ALA A 211 -14.98 -12.89 31.53
C ALA A 211 -14.81 -13.16 30.02
N ALA A 212 -15.90 -13.41 29.30
CA ALA A 212 -15.89 -13.55 27.86
C ALA A 212 -15.56 -12.23 27.15
N ALA A 213 -16.16 -11.13 27.62
CA ALA A 213 -15.99 -9.81 27.00
C ALA A 213 -14.54 -9.36 26.93
N ALA A 214 -13.78 -9.54 28.02
CA ALA A 214 -12.36 -9.17 28.05
C ALA A 214 -11.50 -9.89 27.00
N GLY A 215 -11.72 -11.19 26.78
CA GLY A 215 -11.00 -11.93 25.75
C GLY A 215 -11.41 -11.56 24.32
N ILE A 216 -12.69 -11.24 24.10
CA ILE A 216 -13.21 -10.79 22.81
C ILE A 216 -12.67 -9.39 22.49
N GLU A 217 -12.60 -8.49 23.45
CA GLU A 217 -12.04 -7.14 23.31
C GLU A 217 -10.60 -7.20 22.81
N VAL A 218 -9.73 -7.95 23.47
CA VAL A 218 -8.34 -8.17 23.04
C VAL A 218 -8.27 -8.72 21.61
N ALA A 219 -9.14 -9.68 21.30
CA ALA A 219 -9.21 -10.29 19.97
C ALA A 219 -9.53 -9.25 18.87
N LEU A 220 -10.56 -8.43 19.07
CA LEU A 220 -10.97 -7.41 18.10
C LEU A 220 -9.92 -6.31 17.97
N LEU A 221 -9.32 -5.89 19.09
CA LEU A 221 -8.31 -4.85 19.13
C LEU A 221 -7.08 -5.26 18.29
N THR A 222 -6.57 -6.46 18.47
CA THR A 222 -5.39 -6.96 17.72
C THR A 222 -5.65 -7.02 16.21
N THR A 223 -6.85 -7.42 15.80
CA THR A 223 -7.20 -7.44 14.36
C THR A 223 -7.28 -6.02 13.79
N CYS A 224 -7.90 -5.11 14.52
CA CYS A 224 -8.01 -3.71 14.12
C CYS A 224 -6.60 -3.11 13.89
N PHE A 225 -5.68 -3.28 14.84
CA PHE A 225 -4.30 -2.79 14.68
C PHE A 225 -3.54 -3.49 13.56
N GLY A 226 -3.72 -4.80 13.38
CA GLY A 226 -3.14 -5.53 12.26
C GLY A 226 -3.54 -4.96 10.90
N LEU A 227 -4.82 -4.57 10.74
CA LEU A 227 -5.34 -3.94 9.52
C LEU A 227 -4.89 -2.47 9.39
N ILE A 228 -4.86 -1.71 10.48
CA ILE A 228 -4.37 -0.31 10.49
C ILE A 228 -2.91 -0.24 10.01
N VAL A 229 -2.10 -1.25 10.31
CA VAL A 229 -0.72 -1.33 9.85
C VAL A 229 -0.62 -1.90 8.43
N GLY A 230 -1.36 -2.96 8.14
CA GLY A 230 -1.28 -3.69 6.88
C GLY A 230 -1.78 -2.90 5.68
N ILE A 231 -2.90 -2.19 5.81
CA ILE A 231 -3.51 -1.46 4.70
C ILE A 231 -2.62 -0.30 4.20
N PRO A 232 -2.10 0.60 5.06
CA PRO A 232 -1.19 1.65 4.59
C PRO A 232 0.12 1.09 4.02
N ALA A 233 0.66 0.01 4.60
CA ALA A 233 1.85 -0.65 4.07
C ALA A 233 1.61 -1.21 2.66
N PHE A 234 0.45 -1.80 2.40
CA PHE A 234 0.05 -2.30 1.09
C PHE A 234 -0.09 -1.18 0.05
N ILE A 235 -0.77 -0.09 0.42
CA ILE A 235 -0.93 1.07 -0.45
C ILE A 235 0.43 1.68 -0.78
N ALA A 236 1.29 1.87 0.22
CA ALA A 236 2.62 2.42 0.04
C ALA A 236 3.50 1.53 -0.85
N PHE A 237 3.47 0.21 -0.64
CA PHE A 237 4.19 -0.75 -1.48
C PHE A 237 3.79 -0.64 -2.96
N ASN A 238 2.49 -0.66 -3.25
CA ASN A 238 1.99 -0.56 -4.63
C ASN A 238 2.33 0.79 -5.26
N TYR A 239 2.19 1.88 -4.50
CA TYR A 239 2.55 3.21 -4.99
C TYR A 239 4.04 3.32 -5.35
N PHE A 240 4.94 2.93 -4.45
CA PHE A 240 6.37 3.00 -4.70
C PHE A 240 6.80 2.04 -5.82
N SER A 241 6.23 0.85 -5.89
CA SER A 241 6.47 -0.09 -7.00
C SER A 241 6.06 0.51 -8.34
N SER A 242 4.90 1.17 -8.40
CA SER A 242 4.44 1.85 -9.61
C SER A 242 5.38 2.98 -10.04
N VAL A 243 5.86 3.80 -9.10
CA VAL A 243 6.81 4.88 -9.38
C VAL A 243 8.13 4.33 -9.93
N ILE A 244 8.64 3.25 -9.37
CA ILE A 244 9.87 2.61 -9.86
C ILE A 244 9.68 2.01 -11.25
N ASN A 245 8.54 1.35 -11.51
CA ASN A 245 8.23 0.83 -12.84
C ASN A 245 8.13 1.95 -13.89
N SER A 246 7.51 3.07 -13.55
CA SER A 246 7.47 4.24 -14.45
C SER A 246 8.87 4.79 -14.73
N PHE A 247 9.73 4.82 -13.71
CA PHE A 247 11.13 5.21 -13.87
C PHE A 247 11.90 4.24 -14.80
N VAL A 248 11.67 2.94 -14.72
CA VAL A 248 12.30 1.95 -15.63
C VAL A 248 11.92 2.24 -17.07
N LEU A 249 10.63 2.48 -17.34
CA LEU A 249 10.15 2.82 -18.69
C LEU A 249 10.77 4.12 -19.22
N GLU A 250 10.91 5.15 -18.37
CA GLU A 250 11.55 6.41 -18.72
C GLU A 250 13.03 6.23 -19.09
N VAL A 251 13.73 5.35 -18.37
CA VAL A 251 15.13 5.01 -18.68
C VAL A 251 15.24 4.27 -20.01
N GLU A 252 14.37 3.31 -20.29
CA GLU A 252 14.33 2.57 -21.54
C GLU A 252 14.05 3.51 -22.73
N GLU A 253 13.09 4.42 -22.60
CA GLU A 253 12.77 5.43 -23.60
C GLU A 253 13.96 6.36 -23.83
N SER A 254 14.60 6.87 -22.76
CA SER A 254 15.77 7.73 -22.85
C SER A 254 16.96 7.04 -23.53
N ALA A 255 17.14 5.75 -23.29
CA ALA A 255 18.18 4.96 -23.94
C ALA A 255 17.91 4.80 -25.44
N ALA A 256 16.66 4.51 -25.82
CA ALA A 256 16.26 4.37 -27.22
C ALA A 256 16.45 5.68 -28.01
N GLU A 257 16.02 6.81 -27.46
CA GLU A 257 16.18 8.13 -28.09
C GLU A 257 17.65 8.53 -28.24
N LEU A 258 18.46 8.27 -27.21
CA LEU A 258 19.90 8.51 -27.31
C LEU A 258 20.51 7.71 -28.46
N MET A 259 20.13 6.45 -28.60
CA MET A 259 20.64 5.59 -29.66
C MET A 259 20.21 6.03 -31.05
N GLU A 260 18.97 6.47 -31.20
CA GLU A 260 18.47 7.04 -32.47
C GLU A 260 19.30 8.26 -32.86
N ALA A 261 19.55 9.18 -31.92
CA ALA A 261 20.36 10.37 -32.16
C ALA A 261 21.80 10.02 -32.53
N VAL A 262 22.40 9.03 -31.84
CA VAL A 262 23.76 8.55 -32.12
C VAL A 262 23.84 7.90 -33.51
N THR A 263 22.89 7.07 -33.86
CA THR A 263 22.85 6.38 -35.18
C THR A 263 22.67 7.38 -36.30
N LEU A 264 21.80 8.39 -36.13
CA LEU A 264 21.63 9.47 -37.07
C LEU A 264 22.93 10.25 -37.31
N GLN A 265 23.64 10.59 -36.22
CA GLN A 265 24.92 11.28 -36.31
C GLN A 265 26.00 10.45 -37.01
N LEU A 266 26.09 9.15 -36.75
CA LEU A 266 27.01 8.26 -37.43
C LEU A 266 26.75 8.18 -38.95
N THR A 267 25.46 8.05 -39.35
CA THR A 267 25.09 8.01 -40.77
C THR A 267 25.39 9.34 -41.50
N LEU A 268 25.18 10.47 -40.84
CA LEU A 268 25.53 11.79 -41.39
C LEU A 268 27.05 11.95 -41.53
N SER A 269 27.82 11.50 -40.56
CA SER A 269 29.30 11.56 -40.58
C SER A 269 29.93 10.63 -41.64
N GLU A 270 29.29 9.49 -41.95
CA GLU A 270 29.71 8.61 -43.05
C GLU A 270 29.38 9.20 -44.43
N GLY A 271 28.26 9.88 -44.57
CA GLY A 271 27.85 10.55 -45.81
C GLY A 271 28.75 11.73 -46.20
N ASP A 272 29.44 12.36 -45.27
CA ASP A 272 30.35 13.48 -45.49
C ASP A 272 31.81 13.05 -45.78
N LYS A 273 32.11 11.76 -45.74
CA LYS A 273 33.43 11.25 -46.20
C LYS A 273 33.39 11.09 -47.72
N PRO A 274 34.06 12.00 -48.51
CA PRO A 274 34.13 11.86 -49.95
C PRO A 274 34.82 10.52 -50.27
N GLY A 275 34.15 9.72 -51.10
CA GLY A 275 34.59 8.35 -51.46
C GLY A 275 36.06 8.26 -51.82
N LYS A 276 36.76 7.37 -51.12
CA LYS A 276 38.07 6.87 -51.51
C LYS A 276 37.88 5.58 -52.29
#